data_e1af1dc9bb477247010b72bc3c4f491c
#
_entry.id   e1af1dc9bb477247010b72bc3c4f491c
#
_cell.length_a   1.000
_cell.length_b   1.000
_cell.length_c   1.000
_cell.angle_alpha   90.00
_cell.angle_beta   90.00
_cell.angle_gamma   90.00
#
_symmetry.space_group_name_H-M   'P 1'
#
loop_
_entity.id
_entity.type
_entity.pdbx_description
1 polymer ?
#
loop_
_entity_poly.entity_id
_entity_poly.type
_entity_poly.pdbx_seq_one_letter_code
_entity_poly.pdbx_strand_id
1 'polypeptide(L)'
;MPSTNKTANLSLNQWAETDRPMRNDFNSDNALIDSALGEHIKNDDIHVTAEEKQFLKDSHIVYMYTGSGESSKTVTLTENFRYICVFAHGKPMVSSDKAYSAVGYAGLGSTAGLTISASGAGFTVTQSETVCLNESGVQYKAVMFK
;
A
#
# COMPACT_ATOMS: atom_id res chain seq x y z
N MET A 1 -2.75 53.41 -8.08
CA MET A 1 -2.00 52.68 -9.09
C MET A 1 -2.02 51.22 -8.64
N PRO A 2 -2.12 50.26 -9.56
CA PRO A 2 -2.00 48.86 -9.21
C PRO A 2 -0.62 48.58 -8.57
N SER A 3 -0.49 47.53 -7.82
CA SER A 3 0.78 47.14 -7.22
C SER A 3 1.86 46.96 -8.28
N THR A 4 3.05 47.51 -8.03
CA THR A 4 4.25 47.28 -8.87
C THR A 4 4.95 45.96 -8.56
N ASN A 5 4.70 45.39 -7.36
CA ASN A 5 5.27 44.15 -6.91
C ASN A 5 4.30 42.98 -7.13
N LYS A 6 4.83 41.82 -7.52
CA LYS A 6 4.06 40.62 -7.79
C LYS A 6 4.64 39.41 -7.05
N THR A 7 3.77 38.47 -6.69
CA THR A 7 4.23 37.18 -6.15
C THR A 7 4.91 36.34 -7.23
N ALA A 8 5.92 35.56 -6.83
CA ALA A 8 6.76 34.82 -7.76
C ALA A 8 6.02 33.72 -8.55
N ASN A 9 5.01 33.06 -7.95
CA ASN A 9 4.36 31.91 -8.58
C ASN A 9 3.13 32.29 -9.42
N LEU A 10 2.18 32.99 -8.81
CA LEU A 10 0.90 33.31 -9.46
C LEU A 10 0.82 34.75 -9.96
N SER A 11 1.88 35.55 -9.82
CA SER A 11 1.89 36.98 -10.20
C SER A 11 0.77 37.81 -9.56
N LEU A 12 0.35 37.43 -8.33
CA LEU A 12 -0.64 38.18 -7.57
C LEU A 12 -0.06 39.51 -7.10
N ASN A 13 -0.93 40.51 -6.88
CA ASN A 13 -0.51 41.79 -6.39
C ASN A 13 0.14 41.68 -5.00
N GLN A 14 1.32 42.32 -4.83
CA GLN A 14 1.99 42.53 -3.55
C GLN A 14 1.94 44.00 -3.20
N TRP A 15 1.10 44.37 -2.25
CA TRP A 15 0.83 45.74 -1.89
C TRP A 15 1.93 46.35 -1.03
N ALA A 16 2.43 47.51 -1.41
CA ALA A 16 3.30 48.35 -0.58
C ALA A 16 2.44 49.39 0.17
N GLU A 17 3.02 49.98 1.21
CA GLU A 17 2.32 50.95 2.07
C GLU A 17 1.79 52.17 1.28
N THR A 18 2.45 52.51 0.18
CA THR A 18 2.09 53.64 -0.71
C THR A 18 1.08 53.29 -1.80
N ASP A 19 0.78 52.00 -1.96
CA ASP A 19 -0.13 51.53 -3.01
C ASP A 19 -1.60 51.86 -2.65
N ARG A 20 -2.42 51.98 -3.68
CA ARG A 20 -3.87 52.14 -3.55
C ARG A 20 -4.58 51.00 -4.25
N PRO A 21 -4.94 49.95 -3.52
CA PRO A 21 -5.63 48.80 -4.10
C PRO A 21 -6.95 49.23 -4.76
N MET A 22 -7.19 48.67 -5.93
CA MET A 22 -8.44 48.87 -6.66
C MET A 22 -9.23 47.55 -6.73
N ARG A 23 -10.55 47.65 -6.82
CA ARG A 23 -11.43 46.48 -6.97
C ARG A 23 -11.00 45.55 -8.10
N ASN A 24 -10.54 46.09 -9.21
CA ASN A 24 -10.10 45.29 -10.36
C ASN A 24 -8.83 44.52 -10.08
N ASP A 25 -7.94 44.99 -9.22
CA ASP A 25 -6.72 44.27 -8.83
C ASP A 25 -7.08 43.05 -8.01
N PHE A 26 -8.01 43.16 -7.06
CA PHE A 26 -8.51 42.00 -6.30
C PHE A 26 -9.24 40.99 -7.18
N ASN A 27 -10.08 41.45 -8.11
CA ASN A 27 -10.78 40.56 -9.02
C ASN A 27 -9.80 39.81 -9.94
N SER A 28 -8.73 40.47 -10.37
CA SER A 28 -7.67 39.84 -11.15
C SER A 28 -6.93 38.78 -10.36
N ASP A 29 -6.56 39.09 -9.11
CA ASP A 29 -5.89 38.10 -8.23
C ASP A 29 -6.80 36.90 -7.95
N ASN A 30 -8.07 37.14 -7.68
CA ASN A 30 -9.05 36.06 -7.48
C ASN A 30 -9.18 35.17 -8.73
N ALA A 31 -9.21 35.75 -9.92
CA ALA A 31 -9.28 35.00 -11.18
C ALA A 31 -8.03 34.16 -11.41
N LEU A 32 -6.85 34.66 -11.07
CA LEU A 32 -5.59 33.87 -11.16
C LEU A 32 -5.58 32.73 -10.17
N ILE A 33 -6.03 32.94 -8.94
CA ILE A 33 -6.13 31.90 -7.91
C ILE A 33 -7.15 30.83 -8.34
N ASP A 34 -8.34 31.24 -8.78
CA ASP A 34 -9.39 30.33 -9.21
C ASP A 34 -8.95 29.48 -10.39
N SER A 35 -8.27 30.08 -11.38
CA SER A 35 -7.72 29.34 -12.52
C SER A 35 -6.66 28.33 -12.08
N ALA A 36 -5.67 28.76 -11.29
CA ALA A 36 -4.60 27.88 -10.83
C ALA A 36 -5.11 26.73 -9.96
N LEU A 37 -6.05 27.01 -9.06
CA LEU A 37 -6.66 26.01 -8.21
C LEU A 37 -7.58 25.08 -9.01
N GLY A 38 -8.34 25.61 -9.95
CA GLY A 38 -9.20 24.83 -10.84
C GLY A 38 -8.41 23.88 -11.73
N GLU A 39 -7.26 24.30 -12.27
CA GLU A 39 -6.35 23.47 -13.03
C GLU A 39 -5.73 22.37 -12.15
N HIS A 40 -5.31 22.71 -10.93
CA HIS A 40 -4.77 21.74 -9.98
C HIS A 40 -5.80 20.66 -9.59
N ILE A 41 -7.05 21.06 -9.30
CA ILE A 41 -8.13 20.13 -8.93
C ILE A 41 -8.49 19.19 -10.08
N LYS A 42 -8.41 19.65 -11.33
CA LYS A 42 -8.74 18.88 -12.53
C LYS A 42 -7.59 18.03 -13.04
N ASN A 43 -6.40 18.18 -12.49
CA ASN A 43 -5.23 17.45 -12.93
C ASN A 43 -5.18 16.07 -12.24
N ASP A 44 -5.76 15.09 -12.89
CA ASP A 44 -5.80 13.71 -12.39
C ASP A 44 -4.42 13.05 -12.36
N ASP A 45 -3.44 13.54 -13.12
CA ASP A 45 -2.07 13.00 -13.14
C ASP A 45 -1.30 13.22 -11.83
N ILE A 46 -1.70 14.24 -11.05
CA ILE A 46 -1.06 14.56 -9.76
C ILE A 46 -1.86 14.05 -8.56
N HIS A 47 -3.05 13.54 -8.77
CA HIS A 47 -3.92 12.98 -7.73
C HIS A 47 -4.18 11.50 -7.97
N VAL A 48 -4.07 10.72 -6.90
CA VAL A 48 -4.46 9.31 -6.95
C VAL A 48 -5.98 9.22 -7.08
N THR A 49 -6.46 8.67 -8.18
CA THR A 49 -7.88 8.48 -8.48
C THR A 49 -8.56 7.53 -7.47
N ALA A 50 -9.89 7.51 -7.45
CA ALA A 50 -10.64 6.58 -6.62
C ALA A 50 -10.36 5.11 -7.01
N GLU A 51 -10.23 4.83 -8.30
CA GLU A 51 -9.91 3.52 -8.86
C GLU A 51 -8.50 3.06 -8.46
N GLU A 52 -7.50 3.94 -8.52
CA GLU A 52 -6.14 3.64 -8.10
C GLU A 52 -6.04 3.41 -6.59
N LYS A 53 -6.75 4.20 -5.78
CA LYS A 53 -6.86 3.96 -4.32
C LYS A 53 -7.50 2.61 -4.02
N GLN A 54 -8.54 2.23 -4.76
CA GLN A 54 -9.19 0.95 -4.61
C GLN A 54 -8.26 -0.19 -5.06
N PHE A 55 -7.59 -0.04 -6.20
CA PHE A 55 -6.58 -1.00 -6.66
C PHE A 55 -5.47 -1.22 -5.62
N LEU A 56 -4.94 -0.15 -5.02
CA LEU A 56 -3.93 -0.25 -3.97
C LEU A 56 -4.43 -0.99 -2.72
N LYS A 57 -5.69 -0.76 -2.33
CA LYS A 57 -6.32 -1.47 -1.20
C LYS A 57 -6.56 -2.94 -1.51
N ASP A 58 -6.99 -3.24 -2.72
CA ASP A 58 -7.43 -4.58 -3.12
C ASP A 58 -6.31 -5.44 -3.70
N SER A 59 -5.13 -4.85 -3.96
CA SER A 59 -4.01 -5.54 -4.60
C SER A 59 -3.39 -6.64 -3.72
N HIS A 60 -3.54 -6.53 -2.40
CA HIS A 60 -2.94 -7.48 -1.48
C HIS A 60 -3.79 -7.71 -0.23
N ILE A 61 -3.61 -8.88 0.36
CA ILE A 61 -4.20 -9.27 1.64
C ILE A 61 -3.04 -9.50 2.62
N VAL A 62 -3.16 -8.97 3.82
CA VAL A 62 -2.22 -9.25 4.91
C VAL A 62 -2.94 -10.04 5.99
N TYR A 63 -2.46 -11.23 6.27
CA TYR A 63 -2.97 -12.09 7.33
C TYR A 63 -1.87 -12.38 8.35
N MET A 64 -2.18 -12.24 9.62
CA MET A 64 -1.26 -12.55 10.72
C MET A 64 -1.80 -13.71 11.53
N TYR A 65 -0.92 -14.67 11.90
CA TYR A 65 -1.27 -15.75 12.78
C TYR A 65 -0.14 -16.05 13.76
N THR A 66 -0.50 -16.69 14.87
CA THR A 66 0.45 -17.26 15.81
C THR A 66 0.51 -18.76 15.58
N GLY A 67 1.71 -19.28 15.50
CA GLY A 67 1.94 -20.72 15.36
C GLY A 67 1.46 -21.48 16.59
N SER A 68 0.87 -22.64 16.35
CA SER A 68 0.33 -23.52 17.39
C SER A 68 1.32 -24.61 17.81
N GLY A 69 2.37 -24.86 17.05
CA GLY A 69 3.28 -25.99 17.24
C GLY A 69 2.77 -27.31 16.70
N GLU A 70 1.54 -27.37 16.19
CA GLU A 70 0.98 -28.53 15.54
C GLU A 70 1.66 -28.79 14.18
N SER A 71 1.60 -30.02 13.69
CA SER A 71 2.24 -30.40 12.42
C SER A 71 1.76 -29.61 11.21
N SER A 72 0.55 -29.07 11.27
CA SER A 72 0.00 -28.20 10.22
C SER A 72 -1.02 -27.21 10.76
N LYS A 73 -1.21 -26.10 10.02
CA LYS A 73 -2.24 -25.11 10.27
C LYS A 73 -2.84 -24.65 8.94
N THR A 74 -4.16 -24.76 8.83
CA THR A 74 -4.89 -24.29 7.65
C THR A 74 -5.55 -22.95 7.94
N VAL A 75 -5.41 -22.03 7.00
CA VAL A 75 -6.03 -20.69 7.00
C VAL A 75 -6.97 -20.63 5.81
N THR A 76 -8.24 -20.33 6.09
CA THR A 76 -9.26 -20.07 5.05
C THR A 76 -9.52 -18.57 4.97
N LEU A 77 -9.61 -18.04 3.77
CA LEU A 77 -9.83 -16.63 3.48
C LEU A 77 -11.17 -16.42 2.79
N THR A 78 -11.69 -15.22 2.91
CA THR A 78 -12.91 -14.80 2.20
C THR A 78 -12.64 -14.33 0.76
N GLU A 79 -11.37 -14.05 0.45
CA GLU A 79 -10.93 -13.55 -0.84
C GLU A 79 -9.84 -14.45 -1.43
N ASN A 80 -9.83 -14.57 -2.74
CA ASN A 80 -8.86 -15.36 -3.46
C ASN A 80 -7.57 -14.56 -3.70
N PHE A 81 -6.45 -15.27 -3.73
CA PHE A 81 -5.14 -14.73 -4.09
C PHE A 81 -4.45 -15.63 -5.12
N ARG A 82 -3.45 -15.08 -5.79
CA ARG A 82 -2.62 -15.83 -6.73
C ARG A 82 -1.24 -16.14 -6.17
N TYR A 83 -0.63 -15.19 -5.49
CA TYR A 83 0.71 -15.32 -4.95
C TYR A 83 0.69 -15.09 -3.44
N ILE A 84 1.51 -15.85 -2.71
CA ILE A 84 1.66 -15.73 -1.26
C ILE A 84 3.12 -15.79 -0.85
N CYS A 85 3.47 -14.95 0.13
CA CYS A 85 4.71 -14.99 0.86
C CYS A 85 4.40 -15.09 2.36
N VAL A 86 4.87 -16.14 3.01
CA VAL A 86 4.74 -16.35 4.46
C VAL A 86 6.10 -16.20 5.11
N PHE A 87 6.19 -15.51 6.22
CA PHE A 87 7.43 -15.37 6.98
C PHE A 87 7.17 -15.21 8.48
N ALA A 88 8.10 -15.72 9.30
CA ALA A 88 8.08 -15.58 10.74
C ALA A 88 8.59 -14.19 11.17
N HIS A 89 7.90 -13.55 12.10
CA HIS A 89 8.36 -12.29 12.66
C HIS A 89 9.57 -12.51 13.58
N GLY A 90 10.61 -11.71 13.39
CA GLY A 90 11.83 -11.76 14.21
C GLY A 90 12.73 -12.98 13.97
N LYS A 91 12.48 -13.78 12.93
CA LYS A 91 13.33 -14.90 12.53
C LYS A 91 13.98 -14.61 11.16
N PRO A 92 15.16 -15.15 10.86
CA PRO A 92 15.70 -15.12 9.51
C PRO A 92 14.80 -15.91 8.56
N MET A 93 14.77 -15.57 7.28
CA MET A 93 13.97 -16.31 6.30
C MET A 93 14.40 -17.77 6.20
N VAL A 94 15.71 -17.99 6.27
CA VAL A 94 16.35 -19.32 6.30
C VAL A 94 17.50 -19.25 7.30
N SER A 95 17.65 -20.26 8.14
CA SER A 95 18.87 -20.53 8.91
C SER A 95 19.54 -21.78 8.33
N SER A 96 20.70 -22.21 8.87
CA SER A 96 21.51 -23.28 8.30
C SER A 96 20.73 -24.57 8.02
N ASP A 97 19.69 -24.85 8.79
CA ASP A 97 18.92 -26.10 8.77
C ASP A 97 17.40 -25.90 8.79
N LYS A 98 16.92 -24.65 8.90
CA LYS A 98 15.50 -24.34 9.08
C LYS A 98 15.02 -23.24 8.16
N ALA A 99 13.85 -23.43 7.57
CA ALA A 99 13.12 -22.44 6.78
C ALA A 99 11.99 -21.82 7.61
N TYR A 100 12.01 -20.51 7.77
CA TYR A 100 11.00 -19.70 8.46
C TYR A 100 10.17 -18.86 7.52
N SER A 101 10.33 -19.08 6.22
CA SER A 101 9.57 -18.44 5.17
C SER A 101 9.20 -19.41 4.07
N ALA A 102 8.11 -19.11 3.38
CA ALA A 102 7.68 -19.86 2.22
C ALA A 102 7.01 -18.94 1.21
N VAL A 103 7.10 -19.31 -0.05
CA VAL A 103 6.44 -18.63 -1.16
C VAL A 103 5.68 -19.62 -2.01
N GLY A 104 4.60 -19.19 -2.64
CA GLY A 104 3.85 -20.06 -3.51
C GLY A 104 2.92 -19.31 -4.44
N TYR A 105 2.45 -20.00 -5.46
CA TYR A 105 1.53 -19.50 -6.47
C TYR A 105 0.37 -20.50 -6.63
N ALA A 106 -0.87 -20.00 -6.58
CA ALA A 106 -2.07 -20.82 -6.70
C ALA A 106 -2.09 -21.57 -8.05
N GLY A 107 -2.24 -22.88 -8.00
CA GLY A 107 -2.28 -23.73 -9.20
C GLY A 107 -0.94 -24.07 -9.83
N LEU A 108 0.18 -23.46 -9.40
CA LEU A 108 1.51 -23.73 -9.98
C LEU A 108 2.48 -24.41 -9.01
N GLY A 109 2.34 -24.18 -7.71
CA GLY A 109 3.19 -24.81 -6.71
C GLY A 109 3.68 -23.83 -5.63
N SER A 110 4.39 -24.39 -4.66
CA SER A 110 4.92 -23.68 -3.50
C SER A 110 6.22 -24.31 -3.01
N THR A 111 6.94 -23.56 -2.20
CA THR A 111 8.10 -24.08 -1.46
C THR A 111 7.65 -25.06 -0.38
N ALA A 112 8.59 -25.87 0.11
CA ALA A 112 8.33 -26.85 1.16
C ALA A 112 7.61 -26.21 2.37
N GLY A 113 6.62 -26.91 2.88
CA GLY A 113 5.85 -26.50 4.05
C GLY A 113 4.69 -25.55 3.80
N LEU A 114 4.44 -25.14 2.56
CA LEU A 114 3.30 -24.34 2.17
C LEU A 114 2.48 -25.10 1.12
N THR A 115 1.17 -25.17 1.30
CA THR A 115 0.23 -25.67 0.31
C THR A 115 -0.87 -24.65 0.13
N ILE A 116 -1.19 -24.33 -1.12
CA ILE A 116 -2.22 -23.33 -1.47
C ILE A 116 -3.42 -24.10 -2.02
N SER A 117 -4.63 -23.70 -1.60
CA SER A 117 -5.87 -24.26 -2.19
C SER A 117 -5.92 -23.95 -3.69
N ALA A 118 -6.45 -24.86 -4.49
CA ALA A 118 -6.51 -24.69 -5.95
C ALA A 118 -7.26 -23.41 -6.39
N SER A 119 -8.23 -22.98 -5.60
CA SER A 119 -8.97 -21.72 -5.82
C SER A 119 -8.23 -20.48 -5.34
N GLY A 120 -7.13 -20.60 -4.59
CA GLY A 120 -6.49 -19.48 -3.91
C GLY A 120 -7.29 -18.93 -2.73
N ALA A 121 -8.30 -19.65 -2.22
CA ALA A 121 -9.13 -19.22 -1.10
C ALA A 121 -8.55 -19.58 0.28
N GLY A 122 -7.32 -20.03 0.34
CA GLY A 122 -6.67 -20.40 1.59
C GLY A 122 -5.33 -21.09 1.36
N PHE A 123 -4.63 -21.31 2.47
CA PHE A 123 -3.34 -21.98 2.48
C PHE A 123 -3.16 -22.84 3.73
N THR A 124 -2.31 -23.83 3.64
CA THR A 124 -1.89 -24.67 4.78
C THR A 124 -0.39 -24.55 4.94
N VAL A 125 0.05 -24.27 6.15
CA VAL A 125 1.47 -24.27 6.55
C VAL A 125 1.77 -25.51 7.39
N THR A 126 3.01 -25.99 7.30
CA THR A 126 3.45 -27.17 8.06
C THR A 126 4.58 -26.82 9.02
N GLN A 127 4.71 -27.65 10.06
CA GLN A 127 5.78 -27.63 11.04
C GLN A 127 6.54 -28.96 11.01
N SER A 128 7.84 -28.86 10.83
CA SER A 128 8.74 -30.03 10.88
C SER A 128 10.10 -29.62 11.47
N GLU A 129 11.06 -30.52 11.50
CA GLU A 129 12.41 -30.20 11.96
C GLU A 129 13.11 -29.14 11.10
N THR A 130 12.83 -29.13 9.79
CA THR A 130 13.47 -28.24 8.80
C THR A 130 12.57 -27.13 8.28
N VAL A 131 11.24 -27.26 8.45
CA VAL A 131 10.26 -26.26 8.00
C VAL A 131 9.49 -25.73 9.20
N CYS A 132 9.71 -24.49 9.55
CA CYS A 132 9.18 -23.86 10.76
C CYS A 132 8.19 -22.76 10.40
N LEU A 133 7.03 -23.13 9.87
CA LEU A 133 5.96 -22.19 9.50
C LEU A 133 4.78 -22.19 10.48
N ASN A 134 4.85 -23.01 11.54
CA ASN A 134 3.82 -23.08 12.59
C ASN A 134 4.42 -23.34 13.98
N GLU A 135 5.63 -22.84 14.27
CA GLU A 135 6.30 -22.99 15.56
C GLU A 135 5.49 -22.32 16.67
N SER A 136 5.29 -23.01 17.79
CA SER A 136 4.47 -22.53 18.92
C SER A 136 4.90 -21.18 19.44
N GLY A 137 3.97 -20.24 19.53
CA GLY A 137 4.20 -18.88 20.05
C GLY A 137 4.88 -17.93 19.08
N VAL A 138 5.36 -18.38 17.92
CA VAL A 138 5.96 -17.51 16.90
C VAL A 138 4.86 -16.83 16.09
N GLN A 139 4.99 -15.54 15.88
CA GLN A 139 4.09 -14.78 15.00
C GLN A 139 4.55 -14.89 13.54
N TYR A 140 3.59 -15.07 12.66
CA TYR A 140 3.78 -15.16 11.22
C TYR A 140 2.96 -14.10 10.51
N LYS A 141 3.49 -13.61 9.40
CA LYS A 141 2.81 -12.73 8.48
C LYS A 141 2.73 -13.38 7.11
N ALA A 142 1.54 -13.51 6.59
CA ALA A 142 1.27 -13.91 5.22
C ALA A 142 0.86 -12.69 4.42
N VAL A 143 1.61 -12.40 3.36
CA VAL A 143 1.29 -11.34 2.39
C VAL A 143 0.89 -12.02 1.10
N MET A 144 -0.30 -11.75 0.64
CA MET A 144 -0.89 -12.38 -0.53
C MET A 144 -1.27 -11.32 -1.55
N PHE A 145 -1.07 -11.61 -2.82
CA PHE A 145 -1.39 -10.75 -3.94
C PHE A 145 -2.49 -11.39 -4.79
N LYS A 146 -3.46 -10.57 -5.18
CA LYS A 146 -4.61 -10.96 -6.00
C LYS A 146 -4.29 -11.04 -7.48
#